data_ed191f3c29efd92da35b530f36b2f34e
#
_entry.id   ed191f3c29efd92da35b530f36b2f34e
#
_cell.length_a   1.000
_cell.length_b   1.000
_cell.length_c   1.000
_cell.angle_alpha   90.00
_cell.angle_beta   90.00
_cell.angle_gamma   90.00
#
_symmetry.space_group_name_H-M   'P 1'
#
loop_
_entity.id
_entity.type
_entity.pdbx_description
1 polymer ?
#
loop_
_entity_poly.entity_id
_entity_poly.type
_entity_poly.pdbx_seq_one_letter_code
_entity_poly.pdbx_strand_id
1 'polypeptide(L)'
;MLCSRLSRPLTRPLRLFSPRFASSSSSSPPARRYGVWDLALIGTGGAALTGLLLWRGSKQDDDMDKPAEGEPTQFTVPVIAQTGGTSTKTLTLLTASETNQRLKENEASFAVSRKNNPVLRYDTNNLASNSPIEDDSCCVILERDAASKVKGDLVFFGVFDGHSGWQTSRMLSSSLVSYVARELDLVFRGSDSYASLLPDSSSSKSSSIWTRFTHNPPKPNPQLDLHDPIMSAAIKNAFSRLDNDIVSAPIRLLDKMQKEGRLPDKDKFGVEHSEALSALLPALSGSCALLAFLDAGRNKLHVAVTGDSRAVMGVWQPDGKGGGKWRVEALSEDQEGTNPKEVARIRSEHPPSEADTVVTRGRVLGGLQPTRAFGDSRYKWPPGTQQKLAAAFHPGSVRGPPRNYLTPPYVTATPEVVTVDLSADRPKARKSIGSFLPVSSPEEPPATRFVVLATDGLYDRLDNQEIVSLVGAHLCGVRSPQTRNSVLSYSSDPSAASPSTFSPHTPRQEPTRGEGEVFTFEDGNLSTHLIRNSLGGAKREQVSVLLSIPAPLSRRYRDDITCTVILLGDPARDGEGGSGGVYRRDEPPFEPLKSKL
;
A
#
# COMPACT_ATOMS: atom_id res chain seq x y z
N MET A 1 -24.14 -0.16 -18.08
CA MET A 1 -23.49 -0.05 -19.39
C MET A 1 -22.21 0.72 -19.21
N LEU A 2 -21.12 0.01 -19.08
CA LEU A 2 -19.76 0.52 -19.06
C LEU A 2 -19.14 0.15 -20.40
N CYS A 3 -18.67 1.15 -21.11
CA CYS A 3 -17.84 1.02 -22.31
C CYS A 3 -18.45 0.42 -23.57
N SER A 4 -19.09 1.24 -24.41
CA SER A 4 -19.39 0.93 -25.82
C SER A 4 -18.15 0.94 -26.74
N ARG A 5 -16.93 0.99 -26.22
CA ARG A 5 -15.69 1.01 -27.03
C ARG A 5 -14.74 -0.18 -26.81
N LEU A 6 -15.13 -1.22 -26.08
CA LEU A 6 -14.33 -2.44 -25.89
C LEU A 6 -14.94 -3.70 -26.57
N SER A 7 -15.76 -3.54 -27.60
CA SER A 7 -16.30 -4.65 -28.37
C SER A 7 -15.43 -4.97 -29.60
N ARG A 8 -14.16 -5.30 -29.38
CA ARG A 8 -13.39 -6.14 -30.32
C ARG A 8 -12.68 -7.22 -29.52
N PRO A 9 -12.73 -8.48 -29.93
CA PRO A 9 -12.02 -9.56 -29.25
C PRO A 9 -10.52 -9.29 -29.35
N LEU A 10 -9.84 -9.22 -28.20
CA LEU A 10 -8.39 -9.14 -28.09
C LEU A 10 -7.76 -10.48 -28.48
N THR A 11 -7.59 -10.69 -29.80
CA THR A 11 -6.72 -11.72 -30.37
C THR A 11 -5.46 -11.06 -30.96
N ARG A 12 -4.75 -10.27 -30.17
CA ARG A 12 -3.38 -9.85 -30.52
C ARG A 12 -2.51 -9.92 -29.27
N PRO A 13 -1.28 -10.44 -29.37
CA PRO A 13 -0.36 -10.52 -28.24
C PRO A 13 0.00 -9.11 -27.77
N LEU A 14 0.05 -8.93 -26.46
CA LEU A 14 0.53 -7.73 -25.79
C LEU A 14 1.94 -7.38 -26.31
N ARG A 15 2.06 -6.32 -27.09
CA ARG A 15 3.36 -5.71 -27.38
C ARG A 15 3.76 -4.91 -26.15
N LEU A 16 4.84 -5.30 -25.53
CA LEU A 16 5.54 -4.55 -24.51
C LEU A 16 5.96 -3.19 -25.09
N PHE A 17 5.40 -2.11 -24.58
CA PHE A 17 5.83 -0.75 -24.87
C PHE A 17 7.05 -0.43 -23.99
N SER A 18 8.20 -0.25 -24.63
CA SER A 18 9.35 0.42 -24.03
C SER A 18 9.09 1.92 -24.00
N PRO A 19 9.27 2.62 -22.88
CA PRO A 19 9.21 4.07 -22.87
C PRO A 19 10.43 4.62 -23.64
N ARG A 20 10.19 5.38 -24.70
CA ARG A 20 11.22 6.18 -25.35
C ARG A 20 11.54 7.38 -24.48
N PHE A 21 12.70 7.39 -23.86
CA PHE A 21 13.29 8.61 -23.32
C PHE A 21 13.73 9.52 -24.46
N ALA A 22 13.32 10.78 -24.41
CA ALA A 22 13.81 11.83 -25.28
C ALA A 22 15.30 12.07 -24.97
N SER A 23 16.15 11.91 -25.97
CA SER A 23 17.57 12.16 -25.88
C SER A 23 17.87 13.66 -25.94
N SER A 24 18.37 14.22 -24.83
CA SER A 24 19.19 15.42 -24.90
C SER A 24 20.66 15.00 -24.95
N SER A 25 21.34 15.44 -26.01
CA SER A 25 22.74 15.15 -26.29
C SER A 25 23.67 15.79 -25.28
N SER A 26 24.47 15.00 -24.58
CA SER A 26 25.77 15.39 -24.07
C SER A 26 26.67 14.16 -23.94
N SER A 27 27.89 14.34 -24.38
CA SER A 27 29.03 13.45 -24.59
C SER A 27 29.22 12.32 -23.57
N SER A 28 29.39 11.10 -24.10
CA SER A 28 29.66 9.85 -23.39
C SER A 28 31.12 9.73 -22.95
N PRO A 29 31.41 9.24 -21.73
CA PRO A 29 32.67 8.59 -21.40
C PRO A 29 32.63 7.08 -21.73
N PRO A 30 33.78 6.39 -21.87
CA PRO A 30 33.87 5.09 -22.53
C PRO A 30 33.28 3.95 -21.71
N ALA A 31 32.68 3.00 -22.43
CA ALA A 31 32.06 1.78 -21.94
C ALA A 31 33.02 0.93 -21.08
N ARG A 32 32.73 0.75 -19.80
CA ARG A 32 33.28 -0.35 -18.98
C ARG A 32 32.42 -1.59 -19.20
N ARG A 33 33.05 -2.67 -19.65
CA ARG A 33 32.45 -4.00 -19.70
C ARG A 33 32.08 -4.42 -18.27
N TYR A 34 30.78 -4.58 -18.02
CA TYR A 34 30.31 -5.20 -16.80
C TYR A 34 30.32 -6.72 -16.99
N GLY A 35 31.10 -7.40 -16.17
CA GLY A 35 31.07 -8.84 -16.07
C GLY A 35 29.71 -9.31 -15.56
N VAL A 36 29.34 -10.52 -15.95
CA VAL A 36 28.15 -11.25 -15.48
C VAL A 36 28.21 -11.28 -13.96
N TRP A 37 27.27 -10.59 -13.30
CA TRP A 37 27.15 -10.64 -11.85
C TRP A 37 26.21 -11.78 -11.50
N ASP A 38 26.76 -12.73 -10.72
CA ASP A 38 25.96 -13.73 -10.03
C ASP A 38 24.84 -13.04 -9.25
N LEU A 39 23.60 -13.25 -9.68
CA LEU A 39 22.40 -12.96 -8.92
C LEU A 39 22.33 -13.93 -7.72
N ALA A 40 23.22 -13.73 -6.76
CA ALA A 40 23.04 -14.32 -5.45
C ALA A 40 21.81 -13.67 -4.81
N LEU A 41 20.66 -14.32 -4.94
CA LEU A 41 19.47 -14.06 -4.13
C LEU A 41 19.87 -14.25 -2.65
N ILE A 42 20.29 -13.16 -2.02
CA ILE A 42 20.56 -13.10 -0.59
C ILE A 42 19.21 -13.18 0.09
N GLY A 43 18.87 -14.38 0.55
CA GLY A 43 17.74 -14.53 1.44
C GLY A 43 18.02 -13.83 2.75
N THR A 44 17.31 -12.79 2.96
CA THR A 44 17.23 -12.13 4.24
C THR A 44 16.52 -13.03 5.23
N GLY A 45 17.27 -13.93 5.88
CA GLY A 45 16.94 -14.37 7.22
C GLY A 45 17.15 -13.15 8.12
N GLY A 46 16.25 -12.20 8.07
CA GLY A 46 16.26 -11.08 8.99
C GLY A 46 15.80 -11.55 10.36
N ALA A 47 16.74 -11.98 11.20
CA ALA A 47 16.58 -11.70 12.61
C ALA A 47 16.65 -10.17 12.69
N ALA A 48 15.53 -9.53 13.02
CA ALA A 48 15.51 -8.14 13.45
C ALA A 48 16.34 -8.06 14.75
N LEU A 49 17.63 -7.95 14.60
CA LEU A 49 18.47 -7.33 15.60
C LEU A 49 18.11 -5.84 15.47
N THR A 50 17.17 -5.41 16.31
CA THR A 50 17.07 -4.05 16.78
C THR A 50 18.43 -3.71 17.40
N GLY A 51 19.39 -3.42 16.53
CA GLY A 51 20.60 -2.72 16.90
C GLY A 51 20.16 -1.29 17.20
N LEU A 52 19.68 -1.10 18.44
CA LEU A 52 19.67 0.19 19.06
C LEU A 52 21.07 0.74 18.84
N LEU A 53 21.23 1.70 17.92
CA LEU A 53 22.37 2.57 17.87
C LEU A 53 22.35 3.36 19.19
N LEU A 54 22.84 2.71 20.27
CA LEU A 54 23.32 3.40 21.44
C LEU A 54 24.54 4.19 20.97
N TRP A 55 24.28 5.34 20.36
CA TRP A 55 25.26 6.37 20.25
C TRP A 55 25.54 6.85 21.68
N ARG A 56 26.51 6.20 22.32
CA ARG A 56 27.18 6.75 23.48
C ARG A 56 28.03 7.89 22.94
N GLY A 57 27.48 9.08 22.96
CA GLY A 57 28.28 10.28 22.94
C GLY A 57 29.27 10.18 24.11
N SER A 58 30.49 9.79 23.81
CA SER A 58 31.59 10.05 24.74
C SER A 58 31.60 11.57 24.92
N LYS A 59 31.27 12.02 26.14
CA LYS A 59 31.77 13.30 26.62
C LYS A 59 33.29 13.15 26.60
N GLN A 60 33.87 13.60 25.55
CA GLN A 60 35.30 13.86 25.50
C GLN A 60 35.45 15.36 25.39
N ASP A 61 36.29 15.82 26.24
CA ASP A 61 36.63 17.20 26.57
C ASP A 61 36.60 18.17 25.39
N ASP A 62 36.03 19.35 25.64
CA ASP A 62 36.18 20.57 24.86
C ASP A 62 37.65 20.79 24.50
N ASP A 63 37.92 20.99 23.21
CA ASP A 63 39.17 21.35 22.53
C ASP A 63 39.88 20.22 21.80
N MET A 64 39.24 19.78 20.65
CA MET A 64 40.02 19.35 19.48
C MET A 64 39.13 19.27 18.24
N ASP A 65 39.53 20.00 17.21
CA ASP A 65 39.15 19.91 15.80
C ASP A 65 37.66 20.05 15.47
N LYS A 66 37.17 21.28 15.43
CA LYS A 66 36.12 21.66 14.49
C LYS A 66 36.65 21.34 13.10
N PRO A 67 35.97 20.50 12.29
CA PRO A 67 36.35 20.30 10.91
C PRO A 67 36.44 21.66 10.20
N ALA A 68 37.49 21.87 9.43
CA ALA A 68 37.69 23.08 8.66
C ALA A 68 36.41 23.37 7.84
N GLU A 69 35.98 24.62 7.78
CA GLU A 69 34.83 25.04 6.98
C GLU A 69 35.03 24.53 5.54
N GLY A 70 34.26 23.51 5.15
CA GLY A 70 34.28 22.93 3.80
C GLY A 70 34.51 21.42 3.71
N GLU A 71 34.93 20.72 4.75
CA GLU A 71 35.04 19.25 4.68
C GLU A 71 33.71 18.55 4.93
N PRO A 72 33.34 17.56 4.06
CA PRO A 72 32.09 16.83 4.23
C PRO A 72 32.14 15.98 5.51
N THR A 73 31.14 16.12 6.37
CA THR A 73 30.98 15.30 7.58
C THR A 73 30.89 13.82 7.21
N GLN A 74 31.70 12.99 7.91
CA GLN A 74 31.73 11.55 7.68
C GLN A 74 31.23 10.79 8.91
N PHE A 75 30.65 9.62 8.66
CA PHE A 75 30.25 8.68 9.72
C PHE A 75 30.54 7.25 9.29
N THR A 76 30.60 6.31 10.25
CA THR A 76 30.89 4.91 9.99
C THR A 76 29.70 4.01 10.29
N VAL A 77 29.47 3.03 9.44
CA VAL A 77 28.45 2.00 9.63
C VAL A 77 29.07 0.61 9.65
N PRO A 78 28.59 -0.29 10.52
CA PRO A 78 29.07 -1.68 10.53
C PRO A 78 28.56 -2.43 9.29
N VAL A 79 29.46 -3.17 8.66
CA VAL A 79 29.16 -4.06 7.53
C VAL A 79 29.53 -5.49 7.95
N ILE A 80 28.56 -6.39 7.96
CA ILE A 80 28.81 -7.81 8.21
C ILE A 80 29.18 -8.46 6.88
N ALA A 81 30.41 -8.96 6.79
CA ALA A 81 30.85 -9.71 5.61
C ALA A 81 30.09 -11.06 5.53
N GLN A 82 29.94 -11.58 4.32
CA GLN A 82 29.30 -12.89 4.10
C GLN A 82 30.03 -14.03 4.80
N THR A 83 31.30 -13.84 5.14
CA THR A 83 32.16 -14.78 5.88
C THR A 83 32.06 -14.66 7.40
N GLY A 84 31.14 -13.81 7.92
CA GLY A 84 30.90 -13.64 9.36
C GLY A 84 31.82 -12.63 10.06
N GLY A 85 32.72 -11.96 9.34
CA GLY A 85 33.53 -10.85 9.88
C GLY A 85 32.76 -9.53 9.90
N THR A 86 32.97 -8.71 10.92
CA THR A 86 32.48 -7.30 10.96
C THR A 86 33.57 -6.36 10.45
N SER A 87 33.24 -5.55 9.46
CA SER A 87 34.04 -4.42 9.00
C SER A 87 33.23 -3.13 9.14
N THR A 88 33.89 -1.98 9.03
CA THR A 88 33.20 -0.68 9.01
C THR A 88 33.35 -0.04 7.65
N LYS A 89 32.30 0.66 7.21
CA LYS A 89 32.31 1.47 5.98
C LYS A 89 32.10 2.94 6.35
N THR A 90 33.02 3.80 5.94
CA THR A 90 32.90 5.24 6.10
C THR A 90 32.01 5.79 4.97
N LEU A 91 31.05 6.61 5.33
CA LEU A 91 30.09 7.25 4.43
C LEU A 91 30.10 8.75 4.67
N THR A 92 29.82 9.53 3.63
CA THR A 92 29.64 10.98 3.71
C THR A 92 28.20 11.29 4.11
N LEU A 93 28.03 12.16 5.09
CA LEU A 93 26.74 12.63 5.54
C LEU A 93 26.13 13.58 4.49
N LEU A 94 24.89 13.36 4.11
CA LEU A 94 24.15 14.29 3.26
C LEU A 94 23.93 15.61 4.00
N THR A 95 24.11 16.72 3.30
CA THR A 95 23.73 18.03 3.77
C THR A 95 22.21 18.13 3.98
N ALA A 96 21.74 19.14 4.70
CA ALA A 96 20.31 19.37 4.88
C ALA A 96 19.57 19.56 3.54
N SER A 97 20.21 20.20 2.55
CA SER A 97 19.64 20.40 1.23
C SER A 97 19.51 19.08 0.47
N GLU A 98 20.55 18.26 0.42
CA GLU A 98 20.55 16.94 -0.22
C GLU A 98 19.57 15.98 0.45
N THR A 99 19.49 16.04 1.78
CA THR A 99 18.51 15.27 2.57
C THR A 99 17.08 15.64 2.16
N ASN A 100 16.77 16.93 2.07
CA ASN A 100 15.46 17.40 1.62
C ASN A 100 15.17 17.03 0.17
N GLN A 101 16.15 17.17 -0.72
CA GLN A 101 16.02 16.77 -2.12
C GLN A 101 15.67 15.28 -2.23
N ARG A 102 16.39 14.42 -1.49
CA ARG A 102 16.17 12.98 -1.52
C ARG A 102 14.80 12.57 -0.95
N LEU A 103 14.33 13.23 0.11
CA LEU A 103 12.99 13.00 0.66
C LEU A 103 11.88 13.40 -0.30
N LYS A 104 12.10 14.42 -1.12
CA LYS A 104 11.11 15.01 -2.01
C LYS A 104 11.23 14.52 -3.46
N GLU A 105 12.17 13.65 -3.76
CA GLU A 105 12.49 13.22 -5.13
C GLU A 105 11.28 12.64 -5.87
N ASN A 106 10.43 11.89 -5.16
CA ASN A 106 9.28 11.20 -5.73
C ASN A 106 7.93 11.73 -5.17
N GLU A 107 7.95 12.88 -4.46
CA GLU A 107 6.71 13.45 -3.95
C GLU A 107 5.83 14.01 -5.08
N ALA A 108 4.54 13.76 -4.99
CA ALA A 108 3.56 14.35 -5.88
C ALA A 108 2.26 14.66 -5.13
N SER A 109 1.61 15.76 -5.50
CA SER A 109 0.33 16.20 -4.93
C SER A 109 -0.66 16.49 -6.05
N PHE A 110 -1.85 15.92 -5.95
CA PHE A 110 -2.88 15.99 -6.99
C PHE A 110 -4.20 16.50 -6.39
N ALA A 111 -4.65 17.67 -6.83
CA ALA A 111 -5.99 18.15 -6.53
C ALA A 111 -6.99 17.48 -7.48
N VAL A 112 -8.11 17.01 -6.92
CA VAL A 112 -9.18 16.35 -7.69
C VAL A 112 -10.40 17.25 -7.70
N SER A 113 -10.68 17.89 -8.86
CA SER A 113 -11.83 18.78 -9.06
C SER A 113 -12.86 18.12 -9.98
N ARG A 114 -13.51 17.06 -9.48
CA ARG A 114 -14.48 16.27 -10.25
C ARG A 114 -15.83 16.23 -9.54
N LYS A 115 -16.90 16.49 -10.30
CA LYS A 115 -18.27 16.49 -9.78
C LYS A 115 -18.64 15.10 -9.23
N ASN A 116 -19.30 15.05 -8.08
CA ASN A 116 -19.70 13.82 -7.38
C ASN A 116 -18.51 12.90 -7.02
N ASN A 117 -17.34 13.48 -6.78
CA ASN A 117 -16.16 12.75 -6.31
C ASN A 117 -15.73 13.35 -4.95
N PRO A 118 -15.73 12.58 -3.85
CA PRO A 118 -15.39 13.10 -2.54
C PRO A 118 -13.87 13.29 -2.34
N VAL A 119 -13.02 12.82 -3.26
CA VAL A 119 -11.58 13.05 -3.17
C VAL A 119 -11.30 14.51 -3.49
N LEU A 120 -10.72 15.23 -2.54
CA LEU A 120 -10.31 16.63 -2.70
C LEU A 120 -8.87 16.72 -3.23
N ARG A 121 -7.99 15.96 -2.62
CA ARG A 121 -6.55 15.91 -2.91
C ARG A 121 -6.02 14.55 -2.49
N TYR A 122 -4.98 14.11 -3.16
CA TYR A 122 -4.13 13.04 -2.65
C TYR A 122 -2.65 13.38 -2.84
N ASP A 123 -1.86 12.98 -1.87
CA ASP A 123 -0.43 13.14 -1.84
C ASP A 123 0.23 11.76 -1.90
N THR A 124 1.28 11.63 -2.69
CA THR A 124 2.05 10.39 -2.80
C THR A 124 3.51 10.67 -2.61
N ASN A 125 4.22 9.72 -2.05
CA ASN A 125 5.68 9.69 -2.06
C ASN A 125 6.17 8.26 -1.82
N ASN A 126 7.39 7.97 -2.29
CA ASN A 126 8.11 6.77 -1.93
C ASN A 126 9.59 7.07 -1.65
N LEU A 127 10.20 6.23 -0.84
CA LEU A 127 11.60 6.33 -0.46
C LEU A 127 12.27 4.96 -0.56
N ALA A 128 13.17 4.82 -1.54
CA ALA A 128 13.88 3.58 -1.78
C ALA A 128 14.92 3.27 -0.69
N SER A 129 14.91 2.04 -0.24
CA SER A 129 15.94 1.36 0.55
C SER A 129 16.70 0.34 -0.30
N ASN A 130 16.01 -0.26 -1.25
CA ASN A 130 16.56 -1.13 -2.28
C ASN A 130 16.96 -0.36 -3.54
N SER A 131 17.71 -0.99 -4.45
CA SER A 131 18.04 -0.46 -5.77
C SER A 131 17.99 -1.58 -6.81
N PRO A 132 16.96 -1.62 -7.67
CA PRO A 132 15.79 -0.72 -7.68
C PRO A 132 14.91 -0.88 -6.43
N ILE A 133 14.04 0.09 -6.17
CA ILE A 133 12.98 -0.01 -5.16
C ILE A 133 12.07 -1.20 -5.49
N GLU A 134 11.68 -1.96 -4.48
CA GLU A 134 10.79 -3.11 -4.64
C GLU A 134 9.31 -2.72 -4.48
N ASP A 135 9.02 -1.61 -3.82
CA ASP A 135 7.66 -1.05 -3.72
C ASP A 135 7.19 -0.42 -5.03
N ASP A 136 5.87 -0.39 -5.21
CA ASP A 136 5.19 0.38 -6.27
C ASP A 136 3.83 0.90 -5.80
N SER A 137 3.22 1.79 -6.58
CA SER A 137 1.90 2.34 -6.29
C SER A 137 1.14 2.70 -7.57
N CYS A 138 -0.18 2.85 -7.45
CA CYS A 138 -1.00 3.35 -8.55
C CYS A 138 -2.15 4.22 -8.05
N CYS A 139 -2.59 5.15 -8.91
CA CYS A 139 -3.85 5.86 -8.77
C CYS A 139 -4.58 5.84 -10.11
N VAL A 140 -5.86 5.43 -10.09
CA VAL A 140 -6.68 5.34 -11.30
C VAL A 140 -8.07 5.88 -11.00
N ILE A 141 -8.55 6.81 -11.82
CA ILE A 141 -9.92 7.33 -11.79
C ILE A 141 -10.64 6.85 -13.06
N LEU A 142 -11.68 6.04 -12.87
CA LEU A 142 -12.54 5.57 -13.96
C LEU A 142 -13.87 6.34 -13.92
N GLU A 143 -14.20 6.99 -15.01
CA GLU A 143 -15.48 7.67 -15.16
C GLU A 143 -16.58 6.63 -15.45
N ARG A 144 -17.71 6.74 -14.74
CA ARG A 144 -18.87 5.91 -15.04
C ARG A 144 -19.50 6.34 -16.37
N ASP A 145 -20.05 5.35 -17.08
CA ASP A 145 -20.85 5.59 -18.28
C ASP A 145 -21.94 6.66 -17.99
N ALA A 146 -22.08 7.59 -18.90
CA ALA A 146 -23.10 8.65 -18.83
C ALA A 146 -24.53 8.08 -18.74
N ALA A 147 -24.79 6.88 -19.27
CA ALA A 147 -26.05 6.16 -19.16
C ALA A 147 -26.27 5.50 -17.79
N SER A 148 -25.26 5.41 -16.93
CA SER A 148 -25.41 4.83 -15.60
C SER A 148 -26.38 5.63 -14.74
N LYS A 149 -27.27 4.93 -14.02
CA LYS A 149 -28.18 5.56 -13.04
C LYS A 149 -27.42 6.13 -11.82
N VAL A 150 -26.30 5.52 -11.47
CA VAL A 150 -25.42 5.96 -10.40
C VAL A 150 -24.37 6.90 -10.98
N LYS A 151 -24.33 8.13 -10.52
CA LYS A 151 -23.35 9.14 -10.95
C LYS A 151 -22.16 9.17 -9.97
N GLY A 152 -20.99 9.51 -10.46
CA GLY A 152 -19.75 9.57 -9.70
C GLY A 152 -18.70 8.59 -10.20
N ASP A 153 -17.46 8.87 -9.91
CA ASP A 153 -16.30 8.09 -10.37
C ASP A 153 -16.11 6.78 -9.58
N LEU A 154 -15.33 5.88 -10.15
CA LEU A 154 -14.69 4.76 -9.46
C LEU A 154 -13.21 5.13 -9.30
N VAL A 155 -12.76 5.30 -8.07
CA VAL A 155 -11.39 5.75 -7.78
C VAL A 155 -10.63 4.65 -7.08
N PHE A 156 -9.43 4.38 -7.56
CA PHE A 156 -8.55 3.31 -7.05
C PHE A 156 -7.21 3.91 -6.62
N PHE A 157 -6.78 3.56 -5.43
CA PHE A 157 -5.44 3.84 -4.91
C PHE A 157 -4.82 2.52 -4.49
N GLY A 158 -3.66 2.18 -5.05
CA GLY A 158 -2.94 0.95 -4.75
C GLY A 158 -1.55 1.24 -4.20
N VAL A 159 -1.14 0.49 -3.18
CA VAL A 159 0.21 0.44 -2.65
C VAL A 159 0.65 -1.02 -2.62
N PHE A 160 1.84 -1.30 -3.15
CA PHE A 160 2.34 -2.66 -3.39
C PHE A 160 3.75 -2.78 -2.83
N ASP A 161 3.87 -3.48 -1.71
CA ASP A 161 5.14 -3.77 -1.03
C ASP A 161 5.77 -5.00 -1.68
N GLY A 162 6.84 -4.79 -2.43
CA GLY A 162 7.55 -5.83 -3.15
C GLY A 162 8.68 -6.46 -2.33
N HIS A 163 8.90 -7.75 -2.50
CA HIS A 163 10.01 -8.45 -1.87
C HIS A 163 10.60 -9.53 -2.77
N SER A 164 11.90 -9.82 -2.55
CA SER A 164 12.65 -10.76 -3.39
C SER A 164 12.69 -10.36 -4.87
N GLY A 165 12.58 -9.07 -5.17
CA GLY A 165 12.52 -8.47 -6.49
C GLY A 165 11.28 -7.58 -6.67
N TRP A 166 11.39 -6.61 -7.53
CA TRP A 166 10.39 -5.59 -7.83
C TRP A 166 9.34 -5.99 -8.89
N GLN A 167 9.47 -7.17 -9.49
CA GLN A 167 8.71 -7.53 -10.68
C GLN A 167 7.23 -7.74 -10.39
N THR A 168 6.89 -8.30 -9.22
CA THR A 168 5.50 -8.55 -8.84
C THR A 168 4.80 -7.23 -8.51
N SER A 169 5.37 -6.37 -7.67
CA SER A 169 4.79 -5.06 -7.33
C SER A 169 4.55 -4.20 -8.57
N ARG A 170 5.52 -4.18 -9.53
CA ARG A 170 5.39 -3.50 -10.82
C ARG A 170 4.25 -4.08 -11.67
N MET A 171 4.05 -5.38 -11.67
CA MET A 171 2.94 -6.02 -12.37
C MET A 171 1.60 -5.66 -11.73
N LEU A 172 1.54 -5.63 -10.40
CA LEU A 172 0.33 -5.23 -9.68
C LEU A 172 -0.05 -3.78 -9.95
N SER A 173 0.90 -2.86 -9.91
CA SER A 173 0.64 -1.42 -10.16
C SER A 173 0.07 -1.16 -11.56
N SER A 174 0.46 -1.98 -12.53
CA SER A 174 -0.01 -1.86 -13.92
C SER A 174 -1.29 -2.62 -14.23
N SER A 175 -1.64 -3.66 -13.46
CA SER A 175 -2.65 -4.63 -13.89
C SER A 175 -3.80 -4.84 -12.90
N LEU A 176 -3.58 -4.71 -11.58
CA LEU A 176 -4.58 -5.08 -10.58
C LEU A 176 -5.90 -4.32 -10.74
N VAL A 177 -5.83 -3.01 -10.98
CA VAL A 177 -7.03 -2.19 -11.17
C VAL A 177 -7.85 -2.68 -12.38
N SER A 178 -7.20 -3.12 -13.46
CA SER A 178 -7.89 -3.64 -14.63
C SER A 178 -8.64 -4.96 -14.34
N TYR A 179 -8.04 -5.84 -13.53
CA TYR A 179 -8.70 -7.07 -13.08
C TYR A 179 -9.89 -6.77 -12.18
N VAL A 180 -9.73 -5.85 -11.21
CA VAL A 180 -10.82 -5.43 -10.32
C VAL A 180 -11.94 -4.76 -11.12
N ALA A 181 -11.62 -3.80 -12.00
CA ALA A 181 -12.61 -3.13 -12.83
C ALA A 181 -13.42 -4.09 -13.70
N ARG A 182 -12.78 -5.16 -14.22
CA ARG A 182 -13.46 -6.21 -14.99
C ARG A 182 -14.47 -6.99 -14.14
N GLU A 183 -14.08 -7.41 -12.93
CA GLU A 183 -15.01 -8.12 -12.05
C GLU A 183 -16.16 -7.22 -11.57
N LEU A 184 -15.87 -5.94 -11.28
CA LEU A 184 -16.90 -4.95 -10.96
C LEU A 184 -17.86 -4.71 -12.12
N ASP A 185 -17.38 -4.70 -13.37
CA ASP A 185 -18.23 -4.57 -14.55
C ASP A 185 -19.22 -5.75 -14.67
N LEU A 186 -18.79 -6.98 -14.35
CA LEU A 186 -19.67 -8.14 -14.28
C LEU A 186 -20.78 -7.95 -13.23
N VAL A 187 -20.42 -7.43 -12.04
CA VAL A 187 -21.40 -7.11 -10.99
C VAL A 187 -22.38 -6.04 -11.46
N PHE A 188 -21.90 -4.96 -12.06
CA PHE A 188 -22.75 -3.84 -12.49
C PHE A 188 -23.69 -4.21 -13.65
N ARG A 189 -23.33 -5.19 -14.45
CA ARG A 189 -24.18 -5.75 -15.53
C ARG A 189 -25.15 -6.81 -15.04
N GLY A 190 -25.09 -7.19 -13.76
CA GLY A 190 -25.96 -8.24 -13.20
C GLY A 190 -25.63 -9.63 -13.73
N SER A 191 -24.36 -9.95 -13.90
CA SER A 191 -23.91 -11.27 -14.38
C SER A 191 -24.30 -12.38 -13.41
N ASP A 192 -24.70 -13.54 -13.95
CA ASP A 192 -25.02 -14.76 -13.19
C ASP A 192 -23.86 -15.26 -12.33
N SER A 193 -22.62 -14.84 -12.64
CA SER A 193 -21.42 -15.18 -11.85
C SER A 193 -21.53 -14.79 -10.38
N TYR A 194 -22.34 -13.80 -10.04
CA TYR A 194 -22.58 -13.32 -8.68
C TYR A 194 -24.02 -13.51 -8.22
N ALA A 195 -24.89 -14.09 -9.04
CA ALA A 195 -26.31 -14.29 -8.76
C ALA A 195 -26.55 -15.18 -7.52
N SER A 196 -25.68 -16.16 -7.28
CA SER A 196 -25.76 -17.05 -6.11
C SER A 196 -25.51 -16.36 -4.76
N LEU A 197 -24.93 -15.15 -4.77
CA LEU A 197 -24.73 -14.32 -3.58
C LEU A 197 -25.95 -13.43 -3.29
N LEU A 198 -26.91 -13.35 -4.21
CA LEU A 198 -28.17 -12.66 -3.99
C LEU A 198 -29.09 -13.59 -3.18
N PRO A 199 -29.85 -13.07 -2.18
CA PRO A 199 -30.85 -13.90 -1.51
C PRO A 199 -31.88 -14.35 -2.53
N ASP A 200 -32.24 -15.60 -2.46
CA ASP A 200 -33.32 -16.17 -3.30
C ASP A 200 -34.57 -15.31 -3.16
N SER A 201 -34.93 -14.59 -4.22
CA SER A 201 -36.20 -13.86 -4.28
C SER A 201 -37.41 -14.81 -4.24
N SER A 202 -37.16 -16.12 -4.31
CA SER A 202 -38.16 -17.18 -4.21
C SER A 202 -38.47 -17.61 -2.77
N SER A 203 -37.64 -17.29 -1.78
CA SER A 203 -37.88 -17.69 -0.37
C SER A 203 -38.84 -16.77 0.40
N SER A 204 -39.35 -15.69 -0.21
CA SER A 204 -40.36 -14.81 0.41
C SER A 204 -41.78 -15.37 0.42
N LYS A 205 -41.97 -16.65 0.11
CA LYS A 205 -43.29 -17.35 0.26
C LYS A 205 -43.48 -18.00 1.63
N SER A 206 -42.93 -17.43 2.68
CA SER A 206 -43.47 -17.65 4.03
C SER A 206 -44.64 -16.69 4.22
N SER A 207 -45.79 -17.06 3.73
CA SER A 207 -47.07 -16.39 4.02
C SER A 207 -47.37 -16.62 5.51
N SER A 208 -46.87 -15.72 6.35
CA SER A 208 -47.34 -15.60 7.73
C SER A 208 -48.82 -15.24 7.67
N ILE A 209 -49.66 -16.10 8.29
CA ILE A 209 -51.11 -15.91 8.43
C ILE A 209 -51.46 -14.59 9.14
N TRP A 210 -50.49 -13.89 9.71
CA TRP A 210 -50.63 -12.62 10.41
C TRP A 210 -50.68 -11.37 9.53
N THR A 211 -50.34 -11.42 8.24
CA THR A 211 -50.36 -10.26 7.34
C THR A 211 -51.75 -9.88 6.81
N ARG A 212 -52.81 -10.64 7.19
CA ARG A 212 -54.19 -10.32 6.80
C ARG A 212 -54.91 -9.34 7.70
N PHE A 213 -54.31 -8.94 8.84
CA PHE A 213 -55.04 -8.10 9.82
C PHE A 213 -54.42 -6.74 10.14
N THR A 214 -53.34 -6.35 9.52
CA THR A 214 -52.76 -5.00 9.72
C THR A 214 -52.72 -4.23 8.43
N HIS A 215 -53.45 -3.11 8.41
CA HIS A 215 -53.51 -2.16 7.29
C HIS A 215 -52.25 -1.29 7.10
N ASN A 216 -51.15 -1.61 7.80
CA ASN A 216 -49.86 -0.98 7.58
C ASN A 216 -48.93 -2.02 6.96
N PRO A 217 -48.41 -1.79 5.73
CA PRO A 217 -47.31 -2.61 5.24
C PRO A 217 -46.15 -2.45 6.23
N PRO A 218 -45.49 -3.57 6.62
CA PRO A 218 -44.27 -3.47 7.41
C PRO A 218 -43.32 -2.52 6.66
N LYS A 219 -42.77 -1.53 7.37
CA LYS A 219 -41.68 -0.72 6.84
C LYS A 219 -40.66 -1.70 6.27
N PRO A 220 -40.19 -1.50 5.04
CA PRO A 220 -39.16 -2.37 4.50
C PRO A 220 -38.05 -2.41 5.54
N ASN A 221 -37.73 -3.62 5.98
CA ASN A 221 -36.54 -3.91 6.77
C ASN A 221 -35.40 -3.17 6.03
N PRO A 222 -34.55 -2.37 6.71
CA PRO A 222 -33.43 -1.78 6.03
C PRO A 222 -32.73 -2.94 5.32
N GLN A 223 -32.85 -2.97 4.00
CA GLN A 223 -32.28 -4.01 3.17
C GLN A 223 -30.85 -4.13 3.65
N LEU A 224 -30.47 -5.33 4.16
CA LEU A 224 -29.07 -5.69 4.21
C LEU A 224 -28.51 -5.24 2.86
N ASP A 225 -27.55 -4.33 2.86
CA ASP A 225 -26.98 -3.80 1.64
C ASP A 225 -26.13 -4.92 1.01
N LEU A 226 -26.83 -5.81 0.28
CA LEU A 226 -26.24 -6.97 -0.39
C LEU A 226 -25.17 -6.59 -1.40
N HIS A 227 -25.09 -5.31 -1.71
CA HIS A 227 -24.07 -4.76 -2.58
C HIS A 227 -22.65 -4.98 -2.01
N ASP A 228 -22.44 -4.77 -0.73
CA ASP A 228 -21.11 -4.83 -0.12
C ASP A 228 -20.50 -6.26 -0.14
N PRO A 229 -21.22 -7.34 0.21
CA PRO A 229 -20.72 -8.71 0.04
C PRO A 229 -20.37 -9.09 -1.41
N ILE A 230 -21.19 -8.64 -2.37
CA ILE A 230 -20.95 -8.90 -3.80
C ILE A 230 -19.70 -8.15 -4.28
N MET A 231 -19.54 -6.89 -3.87
CA MET A 231 -18.34 -6.11 -4.20
C MET A 231 -17.09 -6.75 -3.59
N SER A 232 -17.17 -7.19 -2.35
CA SER A 232 -16.08 -7.92 -1.68
C SER A 232 -15.71 -9.19 -2.45
N ALA A 233 -16.69 -9.98 -2.88
CA ALA A 233 -16.45 -11.19 -3.66
C ALA A 233 -15.81 -10.88 -5.03
N ALA A 234 -16.25 -9.83 -5.71
CA ALA A 234 -15.67 -9.40 -6.98
C ALA A 234 -14.21 -9.00 -6.84
N ILE A 235 -13.88 -8.24 -5.79
CA ILE A 235 -12.50 -7.85 -5.49
C ILE A 235 -11.64 -9.09 -5.17
N LYS A 236 -12.13 -10.01 -4.33
CA LYS A 236 -11.44 -11.27 -4.00
C LYS A 236 -11.16 -12.11 -5.23
N ASN A 237 -12.14 -12.24 -6.13
CA ASN A 237 -11.98 -12.96 -7.39
C ASN A 237 -10.93 -12.31 -8.30
N ALA A 238 -10.91 -10.98 -8.40
CA ALA A 238 -9.93 -10.25 -9.20
C ALA A 238 -8.49 -10.51 -8.72
N PHE A 239 -8.26 -10.43 -7.42
CA PHE A 239 -6.96 -10.70 -6.81
C PHE A 239 -6.50 -12.13 -7.08
N SER A 240 -7.38 -13.11 -6.80
CA SER A 240 -7.08 -14.54 -7.02
C SER A 240 -6.79 -14.84 -8.50
N ARG A 241 -7.53 -14.22 -9.43
CA ARG A 241 -7.32 -14.42 -10.87
C ARG A 241 -6.00 -13.83 -11.34
N LEU A 242 -5.65 -12.63 -10.90
CA LEU A 242 -4.36 -12.01 -11.26
C LEU A 242 -3.20 -12.85 -10.73
N ASP A 243 -3.26 -13.29 -9.47
CA ASP A 243 -2.22 -14.15 -8.90
C ASP A 243 -2.09 -15.48 -9.66
N ASN A 244 -3.23 -16.12 -9.97
CA ASN A 244 -3.22 -17.33 -10.78
C ASN A 244 -2.61 -17.11 -12.17
N ASP A 245 -2.85 -15.96 -12.79
CA ASP A 245 -2.22 -15.63 -14.08
C ASP A 245 -0.71 -15.40 -13.93
N ILE A 246 -0.25 -14.74 -12.87
CA ILE A 246 1.16 -14.54 -12.55
C ILE A 246 1.87 -15.89 -12.33
N VAL A 247 1.37 -16.70 -11.41
CA VAL A 247 2.04 -17.96 -11.03
C VAL A 247 1.94 -19.05 -12.11
N SER A 248 0.94 -18.97 -13.00
CA SER A 248 0.79 -19.92 -14.10
C SER A 248 1.51 -19.50 -15.39
N ALA A 249 1.90 -18.22 -15.52
CA ALA A 249 2.53 -17.73 -16.74
C ALA A 249 3.79 -18.52 -17.14
N PRO A 250 4.77 -18.78 -16.25
CA PRO A 250 5.97 -19.54 -16.61
C PRO A 250 5.65 -21.00 -16.93
N ILE A 251 4.60 -21.60 -16.34
CA ILE A 251 4.18 -22.98 -16.62
C ILE A 251 3.61 -23.04 -18.04
N ARG A 252 2.70 -22.14 -18.38
CA ARG A 252 2.13 -22.04 -19.74
C ARG A 252 3.21 -21.78 -20.81
N LEU A 253 4.19 -20.92 -20.45
CA LEU A 253 5.30 -20.64 -21.35
C LEU A 253 6.18 -21.87 -21.57
N LEU A 254 6.50 -22.61 -20.51
CA LEU A 254 7.28 -23.85 -20.60
C LEU A 254 6.59 -24.87 -21.53
N ASP A 255 5.30 -25.10 -21.34
CA ASP A 255 4.50 -26.01 -22.18
C ASP A 255 4.51 -25.56 -23.66
N LYS A 256 4.41 -24.25 -23.92
CA LYS A 256 4.49 -23.68 -25.25
C LYS A 256 5.86 -23.88 -25.87
N MET A 257 6.93 -23.51 -25.18
CA MET A 257 8.30 -23.62 -25.67
C MET A 257 8.72 -25.08 -25.92
N GLN A 258 8.26 -26.01 -25.08
CA GLN A 258 8.49 -27.44 -25.28
C GLN A 258 7.82 -27.94 -26.58
N LYS A 259 6.58 -27.55 -26.84
CA LYS A 259 5.86 -27.92 -28.07
C LYS A 259 6.51 -27.32 -29.33
N GLU A 260 7.09 -26.13 -29.21
CA GLU A 260 7.76 -25.42 -30.29
C GLU A 260 9.23 -25.80 -30.47
N GLY A 261 9.80 -26.63 -29.58
CA GLY A 261 11.22 -26.97 -29.57
C GLY A 261 12.16 -25.79 -29.35
N ARG A 262 11.69 -24.77 -28.62
CA ARG A 262 12.37 -23.47 -28.38
C ARG A 262 12.79 -23.28 -26.93
N LEU A 263 13.21 -24.32 -26.24
CA LEU A 263 13.73 -24.15 -24.88
C LEU A 263 15.00 -23.31 -24.89
N PRO A 264 15.24 -22.48 -23.83
CA PRO A 264 16.47 -21.74 -23.67
C PRO A 264 17.70 -22.65 -23.75
N ASP A 265 18.72 -22.24 -24.48
CA ASP A 265 20.02 -22.92 -24.54
C ASP A 265 20.78 -22.69 -23.23
N LYS A 266 21.25 -23.73 -22.58
CA LYS A 266 21.95 -23.64 -21.29
C LYS A 266 23.26 -22.87 -21.34
N ASP A 267 23.89 -22.84 -22.52
CA ASP A 267 25.23 -22.27 -22.71
C ASP A 267 25.20 -20.88 -23.37
N LYS A 268 24.04 -20.43 -23.89
CA LYS A 268 23.94 -19.17 -24.63
C LYS A 268 22.71 -18.39 -24.20
N PHE A 269 22.93 -17.23 -23.62
CA PHE A 269 21.83 -16.33 -23.28
C PHE A 269 21.23 -15.74 -24.57
N GLY A 270 19.94 -16.00 -24.83
CA GLY A 270 19.21 -15.58 -26.03
C GLY A 270 17.82 -15.02 -25.74
N VAL A 271 17.02 -14.84 -26.79
CA VAL A 271 15.65 -14.31 -26.72
C VAL A 271 14.76 -15.21 -25.83
N GLU A 272 14.94 -16.53 -25.92
CA GLU A 272 14.22 -17.53 -25.14
C GLU A 272 14.46 -17.36 -23.64
N HIS A 273 15.68 -17.03 -23.21
CA HIS A 273 15.99 -16.71 -21.81
C HIS A 273 15.27 -15.44 -21.37
N SER A 274 15.28 -14.40 -22.18
CA SER A 274 14.60 -13.14 -21.87
C SER A 274 13.08 -13.36 -21.74
N GLU A 275 12.48 -14.15 -22.62
CA GLU A 275 11.06 -14.51 -22.57
C GLU A 275 10.75 -15.34 -21.30
N ALA A 276 11.59 -16.31 -20.99
CA ALA A 276 11.47 -17.15 -19.80
C ALA A 276 11.58 -16.33 -18.51
N LEU A 277 12.57 -15.45 -18.39
CA LEU A 277 12.76 -14.59 -17.22
C LEU A 277 11.62 -13.58 -17.04
N SER A 278 11.12 -13.02 -18.14
CA SER A 278 9.97 -12.10 -18.10
C SER A 278 8.69 -12.74 -17.53
N ALA A 279 8.50 -14.04 -17.73
CA ALA A 279 7.40 -14.79 -17.15
C ALA A 279 7.71 -15.30 -15.72
N LEU A 280 8.97 -15.69 -15.49
CA LEU A 280 9.37 -16.37 -14.25
C LEU A 280 9.56 -15.39 -13.08
N LEU A 281 10.18 -14.23 -13.31
CA LEU A 281 10.54 -13.29 -12.25
C LEU A 281 9.32 -12.75 -11.48
N PRO A 282 8.20 -12.35 -12.14
CA PRO A 282 7.00 -11.93 -11.41
C PRO A 282 6.35 -13.06 -10.60
N ALA A 283 6.57 -14.33 -10.96
CA ALA A 283 6.09 -15.45 -10.18
C ALA A 283 7.00 -15.79 -8.99
N LEU A 284 8.32 -15.57 -9.11
CA LEU A 284 9.31 -15.87 -8.07
C LEU A 284 9.44 -14.76 -7.02
N SER A 285 9.38 -13.50 -7.44
CA SER A 285 9.24 -12.38 -6.51
C SER A 285 7.86 -12.38 -5.87
N GLY A 286 7.71 -11.68 -4.77
CA GLY A 286 6.44 -11.52 -4.09
C GLY A 286 6.04 -10.06 -3.95
N SER A 287 4.76 -9.83 -3.70
CA SER A 287 4.28 -8.50 -3.31
C SER A 287 3.04 -8.60 -2.43
N CYS A 288 3.02 -7.82 -1.34
CA CYS A 288 1.78 -7.43 -0.69
C CYS A 288 0.99 -6.50 -1.61
N ALA A 289 -0.30 -6.39 -1.38
CA ALA A 289 -1.18 -5.48 -2.13
C ALA A 289 -2.22 -4.85 -1.19
N LEU A 290 -2.23 -3.54 -1.15
CA LEU A 290 -3.24 -2.76 -0.45
C LEU A 290 -3.96 -1.90 -1.48
N LEU A 291 -5.25 -2.14 -1.68
CA LEU A 291 -6.08 -1.43 -2.65
C LEU A 291 -7.27 -0.77 -1.97
N ALA A 292 -7.34 0.55 -2.02
CA ALA A 292 -8.53 1.32 -1.68
C ALA A 292 -9.34 1.60 -2.95
N PHE A 293 -10.56 1.10 -3.00
CA PHE A 293 -11.53 1.34 -4.06
C PHE A 293 -12.68 2.20 -3.53
N LEU A 294 -12.83 3.40 -4.05
CA LEU A 294 -13.89 4.34 -3.72
C LEU A 294 -14.96 4.33 -4.82
N ASP A 295 -16.15 3.88 -4.48
CA ASP A 295 -17.36 4.10 -5.27
C ASP A 295 -17.96 5.46 -4.88
N ALA A 296 -17.57 6.51 -5.59
CA ALA A 296 -18.00 7.87 -5.28
C ALA A 296 -19.51 8.05 -5.41
N GLY A 297 -20.13 7.33 -6.35
CA GLY A 297 -21.57 7.43 -6.56
C GLY A 297 -22.42 6.79 -5.46
N ARG A 298 -21.85 5.88 -4.67
CA ARG A 298 -22.49 5.23 -3.52
C ARG A 298 -21.93 5.66 -2.18
N ASN A 299 -20.91 6.51 -2.17
CA ASN A 299 -20.17 6.92 -0.96
C ASN A 299 -19.63 5.72 -0.17
N LYS A 300 -19.14 4.69 -0.87
CA LYS A 300 -18.57 3.49 -0.26
C LYS A 300 -17.08 3.41 -0.54
N LEU A 301 -16.31 3.17 0.50
CA LEU A 301 -14.88 2.89 0.40
C LEU A 301 -14.65 1.41 0.74
N HIS A 302 -14.09 0.66 -0.20
CA HIS A 302 -13.68 -0.72 -0.02
C HIS A 302 -12.16 -0.77 0.07
N VAL A 303 -11.63 -1.33 1.15
CA VAL A 303 -10.19 -1.51 1.35
C VAL A 303 -9.89 -3.01 1.33
N ALA A 304 -9.08 -3.42 0.36
CA ALA A 304 -8.66 -4.81 0.19
C ALA A 304 -7.17 -4.92 0.53
N VAL A 305 -6.82 -5.84 1.43
CA VAL A 305 -5.45 -6.08 1.86
C VAL A 305 -5.04 -7.54 1.65
N THR A 306 -3.87 -7.72 1.06
CA THR A 306 -3.14 -8.98 0.95
C THR A 306 -1.72 -8.71 1.43
N GLY A 307 -1.35 -9.23 2.61
CA GLY A 307 -0.04 -9.01 3.23
C GLY A 307 -0.08 -8.03 4.40
N ASP A 308 1.02 -7.33 4.64
CA ASP A 308 1.27 -6.52 5.84
C ASP A 308 1.41 -5.00 5.60
N SER A 309 1.07 -4.53 4.40
CA SER A 309 0.77 -3.12 4.16
C SER A 309 -0.53 -2.73 4.86
N ARG A 310 -0.64 -1.49 5.33
CA ARG A 310 -1.76 -1.09 6.19
C ARG A 310 -2.49 0.17 5.72
N ALA A 311 -3.80 0.21 5.97
CA ALA A 311 -4.67 1.37 5.77
C ALA A 311 -5.23 1.86 7.10
N VAL A 312 -5.17 3.18 7.33
CA VAL A 312 -5.80 3.85 8.48
C VAL A 312 -6.57 5.08 8.01
N MET A 313 -7.69 5.35 8.66
CA MET A 313 -8.53 6.53 8.39
C MET A 313 -8.60 7.43 9.61
N GLY A 314 -8.46 8.74 9.39
CA GLY A 314 -8.81 9.77 10.35
C GLY A 314 -10.20 10.34 10.03
N VAL A 315 -11.09 10.39 11.02
CA VAL A 315 -12.43 10.96 10.90
C VAL A 315 -12.57 12.14 11.86
N TRP A 316 -12.84 13.33 11.33
CA TRP A 316 -13.01 14.52 12.17
C TRP A 316 -14.25 14.43 13.04
N GLN A 317 -14.11 14.63 14.32
CA GLN A 317 -15.18 14.68 15.31
C GLN A 317 -15.19 16.04 15.97
N PRO A 318 -16.12 16.95 15.60
CA PRO A 318 -16.23 18.25 16.21
C PRO A 318 -16.70 18.13 17.68
N ASP A 319 -16.13 18.94 18.57
CA ASP A 319 -16.48 19.00 19.99
C ASP A 319 -17.71 19.89 20.31
N GLY A 320 -18.27 20.54 19.29
CA GLY A 320 -19.38 21.48 19.41
C GLY A 320 -19.02 22.84 19.98
N LYS A 321 -17.74 23.09 20.30
CA LYS A 321 -17.20 24.36 20.84
C LYS A 321 -16.30 25.09 19.85
N GLY A 322 -16.23 24.60 18.61
CA GLY A 322 -15.38 25.13 17.55
C GLY A 322 -14.02 24.43 17.43
N GLY A 323 -13.80 23.35 18.19
CA GLY A 323 -12.66 22.44 18.09
C GLY A 323 -13.11 21.02 17.75
N GLY A 324 -12.19 20.08 17.84
CA GLY A 324 -12.47 18.66 17.62
C GLY A 324 -11.23 17.81 17.70
N LYS A 325 -11.42 16.53 17.43
CA LYS A 325 -10.33 15.53 17.37
C LYS A 325 -10.53 14.60 16.19
N TRP A 326 -9.45 14.00 15.75
CA TRP A 326 -9.47 12.95 14.73
C TRP A 326 -9.67 11.58 15.39
N ARG A 327 -10.76 10.90 15.06
CA ARG A 327 -10.98 9.50 15.43
C ARG A 327 -10.11 8.62 14.56
N VAL A 328 -9.39 7.69 15.18
CA VAL A 328 -8.50 6.74 14.48
C VAL A 328 -9.31 5.49 14.12
N GLU A 329 -9.32 5.11 12.86
CA GLU A 329 -9.97 3.88 12.38
C GLU A 329 -8.99 3.04 11.56
N ALA A 330 -8.68 1.83 12.03
CA ALA A 330 -7.94 0.86 11.25
C ALA A 330 -8.84 0.27 10.16
N LEU A 331 -8.39 0.32 8.91
CA LEU A 331 -9.13 -0.22 7.75
C LEU A 331 -8.57 -1.56 7.25
N SER A 332 -7.48 -2.02 7.84
CA SER A 332 -6.89 -3.33 7.57
C SER A 332 -6.16 -3.87 8.79
N GLU A 333 -5.92 -5.18 8.81
CA GLU A 333 -5.04 -5.86 9.77
C GLU A 333 -3.86 -6.46 9.01
N ASP A 334 -2.66 -6.38 9.59
CA ASP A 334 -1.46 -6.97 9.01
C ASP A 334 -1.59 -8.50 8.98
N GLN A 335 -1.35 -9.06 7.81
CA GLN A 335 -1.48 -10.50 7.56
C GLN A 335 -0.09 -11.14 7.60
N GLU A 336 0.39 -11.36 8.80
CA GLU A 336 1.70 -11.95 9.05
C GLU A 336 1.63 -13.12 10.03
N GLY A 337 2.73 -13.88 10.13
CA GLY A 337 2.77 -15.09 10.95
C GLY A 337 2.72 -14.86 12.46
N THR A 338 2.63 -13.61 12.92
CA THR A 338 2.37 -13.23 14.31
C THR A 338 0.88 -12.94 14.56
N ASN A 339 0.07 -12.76 13.51
CA ASN A 339 -1.38 -12.56 13.62
C ASN A 339 -2.08 -13.89 13.91
N PRO A 340 -2.74 -14.04 15.09
CA PRO A 340 -3.39 -15.31 15.48
C PRO A 340 -4.48 -15.75 14.50
N LYS A 341 -5.19 -14.82 13.85
CA LYS A 341 -6.24 -15.13 12.87
C LYS A 341 -5.64 -15.80 11.64
N GLU A 342 -4.52 -15.25 11.13
CA GLU A 342 -3.81 -15.81 10.00
C GLU A 342 -3.16 -17.16 10.32
N VAL A 343 -2.55 -17.29 11.51
CA VAL A 343 -2.02 -18.56 11.99
C VAL A 343 -3.10 -19.63 12.06
N ALA A 344 -4.29 -19.29 12.61
CA ALA A 344 -5.43 -20.20 12.70
C ALA A 344 -5.93 -20.59 11.30
N ARG A 345 -6.02 -19.62 10.36
CA ARG A 345 -6.41 -19.87 8.98
C ARG A 345 -5.46 -20.88 8.31
N ILE A 346 -4.15 -20.61 8.30
CA ILE A 346 -3.17 -21.49 7.64
C ILE A 346 -3.21 -22.88 8.27
N ARG A 347 -3.28 -22.99 9.59
CA ARG A 347 -3.39 -24.28 10.26
C ARG A 347 -4.63 -25.06 9.84
N SER A 348 -5.74 -24.38 9.58
CA SER A 348 -6.99 -25.02 9.15
C SER A 348 -6.97 -25.48 7.69
N GLU A 349 -6.11 -24.90 6.88
CA GLU A 349 -5.95 -25.22 5.45
C GLU A 349 -4.99 -26.40 5.21
N HIS A 350 -4.27 -26.85 6.25
CA HIS A 350 -3.28 -27.93 6.16
C HIS A 350 -3.57 -29.09 7.10
N PRO A 351 -3.04 -30.31 6.83
CA PRO A 351 -3.21 -31.45 7.73
C PRO A 351 -2.72 -31.17 9.16
N PRO A 352 -3.34 -31.74 10.20
CA PRO A 352 -2.92 -31.55 11.59
C PRO A 352 -1.45 -31.87 11.86
N SER A 353 -0.85 -32.77 11.08
CA SER A 353 0.60 -33.12 11.17
C SER A 353 1.53 -31.96 10.80
N GLU A 354 1.02 -30.93 10.12
CA GLU A 354 1.79 -29.74 9.73
C GLU A 354 1.55 -28.54 10.65
N ALA A 355 0.59 -28.61 11.60
CA ALA A 355 0.15 -27.49 12.42
C ALA A 355 1.27 -26.72 13.13
N ASP A 356 2.33 -27.41 13.55
CA ASP A 356 3.48 -26.79 14.25
C ASP A 356 4.56 -26.26 13.30
N THR A 357 4.47 -26.59 12.00
CA THR A 357 5.50 -26.26 11.01
C THR A 357 5.05 -25.23 9.99
N VAL A 358 3.73 -25.08 9.74
CA VAL A 358 3.18 -24.14 8.75
C VAL A 358 3.55 -22.68 9.07
N VAL A 359 3.61 -22.33 10.35
CA VAL A 359 4.14 -21.03 10.82
C VAL A 359 5.17 -21.29 11.91
N THR A 360 6.38 -20.83 11.68
CA THR A 360 7.50 -20.98 12.63
C THR A 360 8.18 -19.64 12.83
N ARG A 361 8.33 -19.20 14.09
CA ARG A 361 8.97 -17.93 14.44
C ARG A 361 8.28 -16.73 13.77
N GLY A 362 6.96 -16.73 13.69
CA GLY A 362 6.18 -15.67 13.05
C GLY A 362 6.31 -15.60 11.52
N ARG A 363 6.76 -16.68 10.86
CA ARG A 363 6.96 -16.73 9.41
C ARG A 363 6.40 -18.02 8.82
N VAL A 364 5.81 -17.94 7.65
CA VAL A 364 5.32 -19.11 6.90
C VAL A 364 6.51 -20.02 6.59
N LEU A 365 6.45 -21.28 7.07
CA LEU A 365 7.53 -22.28 6.99
C LEU A 365 8.89 -21.74 7.45
N GLY A 366 8.90 -20.78 8.37
CA GLY A 366 10.08 -20.12 8.91
C GLY A 366 10.81 -19.19 7.94
N GLY A 367 10.22 -18.85 6.80
CA GLY A 367 10.84 -18.03 5.75
C GLY A 367 10.13 -16.72 5.46
N LEU A 368 8.90 -16.74 5.01
CA LEU A 368 8.16 -15.57 4.54
C LEU A 368 7.37 -14.91 5.67
N GLN A 369 7.47 -13.58 5.82
CA GLN A 369 6.78 -12.83 6.87
C GLN A 369 5.29 -12.66 6.56
N PRO A 370 4.86 -12.10 5.39
CA PRO A 370 3.46 -12.03 5.06
C PRO A 370 2.87 -13.45 4.88
N THR A 371 1.67 -13.65 5.40
CA THR A 371 0.93 -14.93 5.25
C THR A 371 0.09 -14.95 3.98
N ARG A 372 -0.06 -13.80 3.35
CA ARG A 372 -0.72 -13.60 2.05
C ARG A 372 0.16 -12.71 1.17
N ALA A 373 0.32 -13.09 -0.09
CA ALA A 373 1.08 -12.33 -1.08
C ALA A 373 0.70 -12.75 -2.50
N PHE A 374 0.92 -11.87 -3.46
CA PHE A 374 1.00 -12.19 -4.88
C PHE A 374 2.36 -12.75 -5.22
N GLY A 375 2.45 -13.55 -6.30
CA GLY A 375 3.68 -14.20 -6.67
C GLY A 375 4.10 -15.25 -5.64
N ASP A 376 5.30 -15.15 -5.11
CA ASP A 376 5.82 -16.07 -4.09
C ASP A 376 5.58 -17.54 -4.40
N SER A 377 5.70 -17.90 -5.67
CA SER A 377 5.36 -19.21 -6.19
C SER A 377 6.14 -20.37 -5.54
N ARG A 378 7.26 -20.04 -4.91
CA ARG A 378 8.03 -20.98 -4.08
C ARG A 378 7.17 -21.56 -2.94
N TYR A 379 6.16 -20.82 -2.48
CA TYR A 379 5.20 -21.23 -1.45
C TYR A 379 3.88 -21.76 -2.02
N LYS A 380 3.73 -21.74 -3.37
CA LYS A 380 2.48 -22.10 -4.05
C LYS A 380 2.63 -23.31 -4.99
N TRP A 381 3.76 -23.41 -5.71
CA TRP A 381 3.97 -24.50 -6.66
C TRP A 381 4.32 -25.83 -6.00
N PRO A 382 3.79 -26.96 -6.50
CA PRO A 382 4.30 -28.28 -6.14
C PRO A 382 5.81 -28.41 -6.43
N PRO A 383 6.56 -29.18 -5.63
CA PRO A 383 8.02 -29.35 -5.81
C PRO A 383 8.43 -29.76 -7.22
N GLY A 384 7.66 -30.66 -7.85
CA GLY A 384 7.93 -31.09 -9.23
C GLY A 384 7.80 -29.98 -10.26
N THR A 385 6.87 -29.02 -10.07
CA THR A 385 6.75 -27.83 -10.92
C THR A 385 7.96 -26.91 -10.75
N GLN A 386 8.38 -26.66 -9.51
CA GLN A 386 9.56 -25.85 -9.22
C GLN A 386 10.82 -26.43 -9.88
N GLN A 387 11.02 -27.76 -9.79
CA GLN A 387 12.16 -28.45 -10.40
C GLN A 387 12.13 -28.33 -11.94
N LYS A 388 10.95 -28.53 -12.57
CA LYS A 388 10.81 -28.44 -14.04
C LYS A 388 11.13 -27.04 -14.55
N LEU A 389 10.60 -25.99 -13.89
CA LEU A 389 10.85 -24.61 -14.28
C LEU A 389 12.32 -24.21 -14.05
N ALA A 390 12.91 -24.62 -12.91
CA ALA A 390 14.31 -24.38 -12.64
C ALA A 390 15.22 -25.02 -13.68
N ALA A 391 14.96 -26.29 -14.05
CA ALA A 391 15.75 -27.00 -15.05
C ALA A 391 15.64 -26.40 -16.46
N ALA A 392 14.47 -25.84 -16.80
CA ALA A 392 14.21 -25.29 -18.13
C ALA A 392 14.64 -23.84 -18.30
N PHE A 393 14.43 -23.00 -17.27
CA PHE A 393 14.52 -21.54 -17.40
C PHE A 393 15.67 -20.92 -16.61
N HIS A 394 16.16 -21.59 -15.59
CA HIS A 394 17.19 -21.05 -14.71
C HIS A 394 18.12 -22.18 -14.19
N PRO A 395 19.08 -22.63 -14.98
CA PRO A 395 19.96 -23.77 -14.63
C PRO A 395 20.89 -23.48 -13.43
N GLY A 396 20.89 -22.24 -12.95
CA GLY A 396 21.76 -21.84 -11.84
C GLY A 396 21.13 -21.80 -10.50
N SER A 397 21.00 -21.59 -9.48
CA SER A 397 20.63 -21.47 -8.10
C SER A 397 19.19 -20.99 -7.85
N VAL A 398 18.17 -21.62 -8.40
CA VAL A 398 16.83 -21.41 -7.84
C VAL A 398 16.77 -22.04 -6.46
N ARG A 399 16.44 -21.25 -5.44
CA ARG A 399 16.21 -21.83 -4.10
C ARG A 399 15.12 -22.88 -4.20
N GLY A 400 15.43 -24.08 -3.74
CA GLY A 400 14.44 -25.14 -3.64
C GLY A 400 13.29 -24.80 -2.69
N PRO A 401 12.26 -25.65 -2.62
CA PRO A 401 11.13 -25.43 -1.71
C PRO A 401 11.60 -25.23 -0.26
N PRO A 402 10.81 -24.57 0.59
CA PRO A 402 11.09 -24.45 2.03
C PRO A 402 11.23 -25.81 2.71
N ARG A 403 11.82 -25.85 3.89
CA ARG A 403 11.78 -27.05 4.73
C ARG A 403 10.34 -27.34 5.14
N ASN A 404 9.98 -28.61 5.30
CA ASN A 404 8.63 -29.07 5.66
C ASN A 404 7.53 -28.65 4.65
N TYR A 405 7.89 -28.56 3.37
CA TYR A 405 7.00 -28.19 2.29
C TYR A 405 6.26 -29.43 1.75
N LEU A 406 5.08 -29.73 2.29
CA LEU A 406 4.37 -30.99 2.06
C LEU A 406 3.09 -30.82 1.22
N THR A 407 2.23 -29.87 1.59
CA THR A 407 0.89 -29.68 1.00
C THR A 407 0.68 -28.23 0.49
N PRO A 408 1.45 -27.75 -0.52
CA PRO A 408 1.22 -26.41 -1.07
C PRO A 408 -0.19 -26.25 -1.68
N PRO A 409 -0.76 -25.02 -1.69
CA PRO A 409 -0.12 -23.72 -1.37
C PRO A 409 -0.15 -23.37 0.11
N TYR A 410 0.89 -22.69 0.62
CA TYR A 410 0.95 -22.15 1.98
C TYR A 410 0.68 -20.64 2.05
N VAL A 411 0.62 -19.97 0.91
CA VAL A 411 0.40 -18.53 0.76
C VAL A 411 -0.69 -18.30 -0.26
N THR A 412 -1.60 -17.39 0.02
CA THR A 412 -2.69 -17.00 -0.87
C THR A 412 -2.63 -15.50 -1.18
N ALA A 413 -3.11 -15.10 -2.36
CA ALA A 413 -3.32 -13.69 -2.70
C ALA A 413 -4.74 -13.19 -2.40
N THR A 414 -5.63 -14.05 -1.89
CA THR A 414 -7.02 -13.67 -1.58
C THR A 414 -7.05 -12.62 -0.47
N PRO A 415 -7.58 -11.41 -0.72
CA PRO A 415 -7.55 -10.32 0.25
C PRO A 415 -8.61 -10.46 1.34
N GLU A 416 -8.38 -9.82 2.49
CA GLU A 416 -9.48 -9.35 3.34
C GLU A 416 -10.01 -8.02 2.78
N VAL A 417 -11.32 -7.83 2.87
CA VAL A 417 -11.98 -6.63 2.33
C VAL A 417 -12.85 -6.00 3.42
N VAL A 418 -12.56 -4.76 3.74
CA VAL A 418 -13.35 -3.91 4.64
C VAL A 418 -14.12 -2.90 3.81
N THR A 419 -15.38 -2.67 4.16
CA THR A 419 -16.23 -1.66 3.51
C THR A 419 -16.63 -0.60 4.53
N VAL A 420 -16.41 0.67 4.17
CA VAL A 420 -16.79 1.83 4.97
C VAL A 420 -17.87 2.62 4.24
N ASP A 421 -18.95 2.93 4.93
CA ASP A 421 -19.96 3.86 4.45
C ASP A 421 -19.57 5.31 4.79
N LEU A 422 -19.16 6.06 3.80
CA LEU A 422 -18.74 7.45 3.98
C LEU A 422 -19.92 8.40 4.24
N SER A 423 -21.16 7.93 4.11
CA SER A 423 -22.36 8.71 4.42
C SER A 423 -22.77 8.62 5.90
N ALA A 424 -22.30 7.61 6.65
CA ALA A 424 -22.81 7.25 7.97
C ALA A 424 -22.56 8.31 9.05
N ASP A 425 -21.45 9.02 9.01
CA ASP A 425 -21.06 10.00 10.04
C ASP A 425 -21.24 11.47 9.59
N ARG A 426 -22.14 11.74 8.67
CA ARG A 426 -22.43 13.13 8.29
C ARG A 426 -23.03 13.88 9.48
N PRO A 427 -22.42 14.98 9.94
CA PRO A 427 -23.10 15.87 10.90
C PRO A 427 -24.43 16.28 10.28
N LYS A 428 -25.55 15.94 10.92
CA LYS A 428 -26.87 16.41 10.46
C LYS A 428 -26.80 17.91 10.39
N ALA A 429 -26.98 18.46 9.20
CA ALA A 429 -27.00 19.91 9.00
C ALA A 429 -27.94 20.52 10.06
N ARG A 430 -27.38 21.27 10.98
CA ARG A 430 -28.18 22.04 11.96
C ARG A 430 -29.03 23.01 11.16
N LYS A 431 -30.31 22.76 11.05
CA LYS A 431 -31.26 23.78 10.56
C LYS A 431 -31.13 24.94 11.53
N SER A 432 -30.37 25.96 11.14
CA SER A 432 -30.31 27.21 11.91
C SER A 432 -31.66 27.89 11.77
N ILE A 433 -32.49 27.77 12.79
CA ILE A 433 -33.62 28.64 12.97
C ILE A 433 -33.04 29.96 13.47
N GLY A 434 -32.96 30.93 12.57
CA GLY A 434 -32.85 32.36 12.85
C GLY A 434 -31.67 32.79 13.75
N SER A 435 -30.48 33.00 13.18
CA SER A 435 -29.49 33.89 13.77
C SER A 435 -29.03 34.89 12.71
N PHE A 436 -29.38 36.13 12.91
CA PHE A 436 -29.06 37.32 12.07
C PHE A 436 -27.68 37.93 12.41
N LEU A 437 -26.73 37.18 12.91
CA LEU A 437 -25.37 37.68 13.17
C LEU A 437 -24.34 36.77 12.49
N PRO A 438 -23.40 37.33 11.71
CA PRO A 438 -22.26 36.59 11.21
C PRO A 438 -21.29 36.34 12.38
N VAL A 439 -21.45 35.23 13.06
CA VAL A 439 -20.40 34.75 13.94
C VAL A 439 -19.36 34.09 13.01
N SER A 440 -18.17 34.67 12.97
CA SER A 440 -17.01 34.04 12.37
C SER A 440 -16.73 32.77 13.16
N SER A 441 -17.32 31.66 12.71
CA SER A 441 -16.98 30.34 13.22
C SER A 441 -15.52 30.03 12.85
N PRO A 442 -14.70 29.44 13.75
CA PRO A 442 -13.40 28.92 13.38
C PRO A 442 -13.57 28.01 12.16
N GLU A 443 -12.71 28.18 11.16
CA GLU A 443 -12.77 27.46 9.91
C GLU A 443 -12.73 25.95 10.19
N GLU A 444 -13.81 25.24 9.88
CA GLU A 444 -13.82 23.79 9.90
C GLU A 444 -12.75 23.28 8.91
N PRO A 445 -12.00 22.21 9.24
CA PRO A 445 -10.99 21.70 8.36
C PRO A 445 -11.60 21.34 6.99
N PRO A 446 -10.88 21.61 5.89
CA PRO A 446 -11.41 21.43 4.52
C PRO A 446 -11.74 19.97 4.20
N ALA A 447 -11.10 19.02 4.89
CA ALA A 447 -11.39 17.59 4.81
C ALA A 447 -12.03 17.12 6.13
N THR A 448 -13.10 16.36 6.01
CA THR A 448 -13.76 15.74 7.17
C THR A 448 -13.23 14.33 7.46
N ARG A 449 -12.52 13.74 6.50
CA ARG A 449 -11.87 12.42 6.57
C ARG A 449 -10.60 12.45 5.74
N PHE A 450 -9.66 11.58 6.11
CA PHE A 450 -8.54 11.24 5.25
C PHE A 450 -8.19 9.76 5.43
N VAL A 451 -7.59 9.16 4.40
CA VAL A 451 -7.13 7.78 4.41
C VAL A 451 -5.64 7.76 4.11
N VAL A 452 -4.88 7.01 4.89
CA VAL A 452 -3.46 6.77 4.67
C VAL A 452 -3.26 5.31 4.28
N LEU A 453 -2.66 5.08 3.13
CA LEU A 453 -2.22 3.77 2.66
C LEU A 453 -0.70 3.77 2.66
N ALA A 454 -0.07 2.79 3.29
CA ALA A 454 1.38 2.70 3.24
C ALA A 454 1.88 1.25 3.37
N THR A 455 3.10 1.02 2.88
CA THR A 455 3.86 -0.20 3.10
C THR A 455 4.35 -0.29 4.54
N ASP A 456 4.80 -1.46 4.93
CA ASP A 456 5.22 -1.76 6.30
C ASP A 456 6.40 -0.90 6.77
N GLY A 457 7.26 -0.42 5.85
CA GLY A 457 8.36 0.47 6.18
C GLY A 457 7.95 1.76 6.89
N LEU A 458 6.70 2.26 6.68
CA LEU A 458 6.15 3.37 7.46
C LEU A 458 5.67 2.90 8.85
N TYR A 459 4.93 1.79 8.89
CA TYR A 459 4.31 1.25 10.10
C TYR A 459 5.31 0.57 11.04
N ASP A 460 6.49 0.25 10.58
CA ASP A 460 7.63 -0.12 11.42
C ASP A 460 8.10 1.00 12.35
N ARG A 461 7.69 2.23 12.03
CA ARG A 461 8.20 3.45 12.67
C ARG A 461 7.14 4.32 13.31
N LEU A 462 5.91 4.27 12.84
CA LEU A 462 4.78 5.08 13.31
C LEU A 462 3.58 4.17 13.57
N ASP A 463 2.92 4.34 14.70
CA ASP A 463 1.67 3.67 14.99
C ASP A 463 0.46 4.37 14.32
N ASN A 464 -0.71 3.73 14.35
CA ASN A 464 -1.92 4.27 13.73
C ASN A 464 -2.32 5.63 14.32
N GLN A 465 -2.15 5.79 15.65
CA GLN A 465 -2.49 7.03 16.34
C GLN A 465 -1.53 8.16 15.97
N GLU A 466 -0.24 7.87 15.90
CA GLU A 466 0.79 8.84 15.46
C GLU A 466 0.53 9.31 14.04
N ILE A 467 0.25 8.40 13.11
CA ILE A 467 -0.04 8.72 11.71
C ILE A 467 -1.27 9.62 11.61
N VAL A 468 -2.39 9.24 12.25
CA VAL A 468 -3.61 10.05 12.20
C VAL A 468 -3.41 11.40 12.90
N SER A 469 -2.65 11.43 13.99
CA SER A 469 -2.37 12.68 14.72
C SER A 469 -1.47 13.62 13.92
N LEU A 470 -0.45 13.10 13.23
CA LEU A 470 0.46 13.89 12.39
C LEU A 470 -0.27 14.53 11.21
N VAL A 471 -1.06 13.74 10.47
CA VAL A 471 -1.87 14.28 9.38
C VAL A 471 -2.93 15.25 9.92
N GLY A 472 -3.60 14.87 11.00
CA GLY A 472 -4.64 15.69 11.63
C GLY A 472 -4.13 17.03 12.13
N ALA A 473 -3.00 17.06 12.83
CA ALA A 473 -2.36 18.29 13.31
C ALA A 473 -1.94 19.19 12.13
N HIS A 474 -1.40 18.59 11.06
CA HIS A 474 -1.04 19.31 9.84
C HIS A 474 -2.27 19.97 9.19
N LEU A 475 -3.39 19.26 9.10
CA LEU A 475 -4.66 19.78 8.58
C LEU A 475 -5.26 20.86 9.48
N CYS A 476 -5.03 20.79 10.80
CA CYS A 476 -5.40 21.85 11.76
C CYS A 476 -4.43 23.04 11.75
N GLY A 477 -3.51 23.13 10.80
CA GLY A 477 -2.64 24.29 10.61
C GLY A 477 -1.36 24.30 11.43
N VAL A 478 -0.97 23.21 12.09
CA VAL A 478 0.32 23.10 12.78
C VAL A 478 1.44 23.18 11.75
N ARG A 479 2.43 24.06 12.01
CA ARG A 479 3.59 24.32 11.12
C ARG A 479 4.93 24.38 11.85
N SER A 480 4.92 24.28 13.18
CA SER A 480 6.12 24.27 14.03
C SER A 480 6.35 22.87 14.61
N PRO A 481 7.61 22.54 14.96
CA PRO A 481 7.89 21.28 15.65
C PRO A 481 7.07 21.11 16.93
N GLN A 482 6.59 19.90 17.18
CA GLN A 482 5.74 19.55 18.32
C GLN A 482 6.25 18.28 19.00
N THR A 483 6.12 18.21 20.33
CA THR A 483 6.39 16.97 21.06
C THR A 483 5.36 15.89 20.71
N ARG A 484 5.73 14.63 20.85
CA ARG A 484 4.85 13.48 20.62
C ARG A 484 3.52 13.65 21.35
N ASN A 485 3.54 13.97 22.64
CA ASN A 485 2.31 14.14 23.44
C ASN A 485 1.43 15.28 22.93
N SER A 486 2.01 16.38 22.46
CA SER A 486 1.26 17.47 21.83
C SER A 486 0.58 17.00 20.54
N VAL A 487 1.30 16.24 19.70
CA VAL A 487 0.74 15.71 18.45
C VAL A 487 -0.39 14.71 18.73
N LEU A 488 -0.22 13.78 19.65
CA LEU A 488 -1.25 12.78 20.00
C LEU A 488 -2.54 13.42 20.54
N SER A 489 -2.50 14.65 21.05
CA SER A 489 -3.69 15.36 21.51
C SER A 489 -4.68 15.71 20.38
N TYR A 490 -4.24 15.68 19.11
CA TYR A 490 -5.08 15.93 17.94
C TYR A 490 -5.95 14.75 17.54
N SER A 491 -5.69 13.56 18.09
CA SER A 491 -6.55 12.38 17.88
C SER A 491 -7.22 11.91 19.18
N SER A 492 -8.24 11.08 19.03
CA SER A 492 -8.81 10.31 20.13
C SER A 492 -8.03 9.01 20.29
N ASP A 493 -7.87 8.56 21.54
CA ASP A 493 -7.27 7.26 21.82
C ASP A 493 -8.08 6.14 21.13
N PRO A 494 -7.46 5.31 20.31
CA PRO A 494 -8.14 4.19 19.66
C PRO A 494 -8.76 3.19 20.65
N SER A 495 -8.22 3.05 21.87
CA SER A 495 -8.75 2.18 22.91
C SER A 495 -10.08 2.68 23.49
N ALA A 496 -10.39 3.98 23.35
CA ALA A 496 -11.61 4.61 23.88
C ALA A 496 -12.79 4.61 22.92
N ALA A 497 -12.61 4.24 21.66
CA ALA A 497 -13.61 4.34 20.62
C ALA A 497 -14.12 2.99 20.17
N SER A 498 -15.43 2.79 20.28
CA SER A 498 -16.33 1.88 19.53
C SER A 498 -15.77 0.51 19.12
N PRO A 499 -16.56 -0.55 19.21
CA PRO A 499 -16.15 -1.85 18.71
C PRO A 499 -16.07 -1.80 17.18
N SER A 500 -14.98 -1.28 16.62
CA SER A 500 -14.57 -1.73 15.31
C SER A 500 -14.37 -3.24 15.46
N THR A 501 -14.94 -4.01 14.56
CA THR A 501 -14.79 -5.46 14.49
C THR A 501 -13.32 -5.89 14.33
N PHE A 502 -12.41 -4.94 14.24
CA PHE A 502 -10.98 -5.09 14.19
C PHE A 502 -10.36 -4.62 15.51
N SER A 503 -9.96 -5.58 16.34
CA SER A 503 -8.98 -5.30 17.39
C SER A 503 -7.66 -5.04 16.69
N PRO A 504 -7.02 -3.87 16.86
CA PRO A 504 -5.71 -3.65 16.27
C PRO A 504 -4.75 -4.66 16.88
N HIS A 505 -4.49 -5.73 16.15
CA HIS A 505 -3.41 -6.61 16.51
C HIS A 505 -2.15 -5.92 16.01
N THR A 506 -1.39 -5.32 16.91
CA THR A 506 -0.05 -4.78 16.68
C THR A 506 0.95 -5.86 17.06
N PRO A 507 1.33 -6.76 16.16
CA PRO A 507 2.26 -7.84 16.48
C PRO A 507 3.72 -7.37 16.42
N ARG A 508 3.98 -6.26 15.76
CA ARG A 508 5.30 -5.63 15.78
C ARG A 508 5.47 -4.90 17.10
N GLN A 509 6.63 -5.10 17.73
CA GLN A 509 7.03 -4.29 18.88
C GLN A 509 6.82 -2.82 18.48
N GLU A 510 5.85 -2.17 19.13
CA GLU A 510 5.65 -0.74 18.97
C GLU A 510 7.00 -0.07 19.11
N PRO A 511 7.38 0.80 18.17
CA PRO A 511 8.62 1.53 18.29
C PRO A 511 8.58 2.24 19.64
N THR A 512 9.47 1.84 20.57
CA THR A 512 9.59 2.47 21.89
C THR A 512 10.13 3.87 21.69
N ARG A 513 9.23 4.78 21.31
CA ARG A 513 9.56 6.19 21.17
C ARG A 513 9.46 6.85 22.53
N GLY A 514 10.54 7.52 22.95
CA GLY A 514 10.56 8.26 24.22
C GLY A 514 9.58 9.43 24.21
N GLU A 515 9.05 9.78 25.37
CA GLU A 515 8.14 10.94 25.56
C GLU A 515 8.71 12.27 25.04
N GLY A 516 10.04 12.38 24.96
CA GLY A 516 10.75 13.57 24.47
C GLY A 516 10.95 13.62 22.95
N GLU A 517 10.33 12.74 22.17
CA GLU A 517 10.43 12.78 20.71
C GLU A 517 9.68 13.99 20.13
N VAL A 518 10.30 14.65 19.14
CA VAL A 518 9.76 15.85 18.51
C VAL A 518 9.53 15.58 17.02
N PHE A 519 8.31 15.80 16.59
CA PHE A 519 7.89 15.74 15.18
C PHE A 519 8.07 17.11 14.51
N THR A 520 8.32 17.11 13.20
CA THR A 520 8.38 18.33 12.37
C THR A 520 7.19 18.45 11.45
N PHE A 521 6.86 19.69 11.04
CA PHE A 521 5.71 20.03 10.20
C PHE A 521 6.12 20.91 9.00
N GLU A 522 7.33 20.69 8.48
CA GLU A 522 7.92 21.52 7.42
C GLU A 522 7.50 21.11 6.00
N ASP A 523 6.96 19.91 5.81
CA ASP A 523 6.60 19.41 4.49
C ASP A 523 5.15 19.74 4.13
N GLY A 524 4.92 20.24 2.91
CA GLY A 524 3.57 20.52 2.39
C GLY A 524 2.86 19.30 1.84
N ASN A 525 3.63 18.29 1.34
CA ASN A 525 3.12 16.99 0.93
C ASN A 525 2.98 16.09 2.17
N LEU A 526 1.76 15.56 2.41
CA LEU A 526 1.46 14.79 3.61
C LEU A 526 2.17 13.43 3.65
N SER A 527 2.43 12.82 2.49
CA SER A 527 3.20 11.58 2.44
C SER A 527 4.66 11.81 2.80
N THR A 528 5.28 12.88 2.28
CA THR A 528 6.65 13.30 2.67
C THR A 528 6.71 13.64 4.15
N HIS A 529 5.68 14.34 4.68
CA HIS A 529 5.55 14.65 6.10
C HIS A 529 5.59 13.39 6.97
N LEU A 530 4.84 12.35 6.62
CA LEU A 530 4.85 11.07 7.34
C LEU A 530 6.20 10.36 7.21
N ILE A 531 6.77 10.27 6.00
CA ILE A 531 8.06 9.62 5.75
C ILE A 531 9.19 10.31 6.54
N ARG A 532 9.26 11.64 6.54
CA ARG A 532 10.26 12.37 7.34
C ARG A 532 10.13 12.07 8.83
N ASN A 533 8.91 12.09 9.34
CA ASN A 533 8.65 11.83 10.77
C ASN A 533 8.91 10.38 11.15
N SER A 534 8.72 9.41 10.25
CA SER A 534 9.10 8.01 10.49
C SER A 534 10.61 7.83 10.64
N LEU A 535 11.42 8.65 9.95
CA LEU A 535 12.88 8.59 9.96
C LEU A 535 13.53 9.34 11.13
N GLY A 536 12.76 10.10 11.90
CA GLY A 536 13.29 10.84 13.05
C GLY A 536 12.74 12.26 13.21
N GLY A 537 11.97 12.77 12.27
CA GLY A 537 11.27 14.05 12.34
C GLY A 537 12.20 15.24 12.55
N ALA A 538 12.12 15.88 13.73
CA ALA A 538 12.96 17.04 14.08
C ALA A 538 14.45 16.68 14.34
N LYS A 539 14.79 15.42 14.51
CA LYS A 539 16.19 14.95 14.62
C LYS A 539 16.83 14.90 13.23
N ARG A 540 17.12 16.06 12.67
CA ARG A 540 17.60 16.23 11.29
C ARG A 540 18.85 15.39 10.97
N GLU A 541 19.78 15.29 11.90
CA GLU A 541 20.98 14.48 11.74
C GLU A 541 20.64 12.99 11.58
N GLN A 542 19.72 12.45 12.37
CA GLN A 542 19.26 11.07 12.23
C GLN A 542 18.66 10.80 10.84
N VAL A 543 17.82 11.73 10.36
CA VAL A 543 17.24 11.65 9.02
C VAL A 543 18.34 11.65 7.95
N SER A 544 19.32 12.57 8.07
CA SER A 544 20.45 12.64 7.13
C SER A 544 21.29 11.37 7.15
N VAL A 545 21.62 10.81 8.31
CA VAL A 545 22.38 9.56 8.47
C VAL A 545 21.66 8.41 7.76
N LEU A 546 20.35 8.21 8.03
CA LEU A 546 19.57 7.13 7.41
C LEU A 546 19.51 7.26 5.89
N LEU A 547 19.43 8.48 5.36
CA LEU A 547 19.38 8.73 3.92
C LEU A 547 20.75 8.68 3.25
N SER A 548 21.83 8.88 3.99
CA SER A 548 23.21 8.78 3.47
C SER A 548 23.65 7.34 3.25
N ILE A 549 22.96 6.36 3.84
CA ILE A 549 23.29 4.94 3.67
C ILE A 549 22.78 4.45 2.31
N PRO A 550 23.67 4.03 1.40
CA PRO A 550 23.25 3.58 0.07
C PRO A 550 22.75 2.14 0.08
N ALA A 551 21.91 1.79 -0.90
CA ALA A 551 21.55 0.41 -1.18
C ALA A 551 22.79 -0.43 -1.58
N PRO A 552 22.85 -1.71 -1.27
CA PRO A 552 21.86 -2.50 -0.50
C PRO A 552 22.04 -2.40 1.03
N LEU A 553 22.98 -1.59 1.51
CA LEU A 553 23.28 -1.48 2.95
C LEU A 553 22.13 -0.82 3.72
N SER A 554 21.42 0.12 3.09
CA SER A 554 20.24 0.84 3.64
C SER A 554 19.15 -0.12 4.16
N ARG A 555 18.97 -1.29 3.50
CA ARG A 555 17.98 -2.32 3.87
C ARG A 555 18.17 -2.90 5.28
N ARG A 556 19.32 -2.69 5.90
CA ARG A 556 19.58 -3.10 7.30
C ARG A 556 19.07 -2.07 8.32
N TYR A 557 18.79 -0.86 7.89
CA TYR A 557 18.46 0.28 8.76
C TYR A 557 17.04 0.79 8.54
N ARG A 558 16.50 0.61 7.36
CA ARG A 558 15.12 0.97 6.98
C ARG A 558 14.65 0.11 5.82
N ASP A 559 13.34 -0.01 5.67
CA ASP A 559 12.72 -0.63 4.50
C ASP A 559 12.48 0.38 3.37
N ASP A 560 12.02 -0.09 2.22
CA ASP A 560 11.32 0.76 1.26
C ASP A 560 10.07 1.35 1.95
N ILE A 561 9.73 2.57 1.64
CA ILE A 561 8.55 3.24 2.21
C ILE A 561 7.75 3.83 1.06
N THR A 562 6.53 3.37 0.89
CA THR A 562 5.57 3.96 -0.06
C THR A 562 4.33 4.39 0.71
N CYS A 563 3.93 5.65 0.53
CA CYS A 563 2.82 6.25 1.25
C CYS A 563 1.92 7.07 0.31
N THR A 564 0.61 6.91 0.48
CA THR A 564 -0.43 7.72 -0.17
C THR A 564 -1.40 8.24 0.88
N VAL A 565 -1.58 9.56 0.95
CA VAL A 565 -2.55 10.22 1.83
C VAL A 565 -3.66 10.82 0.98
N ILE A 566 -4.91 10.42 1.24
CA ILE A 566 -6.09 10.79 0.46
C ILE A 566 -7.00 11.65 1.33
N LEU A 567 -7.26 12.89 0.94
CA LEU A 567 -8.16 13.81 1.63
C LEU A 567 -9.57 13.71 1.04
N LEU A 568 -10.56 13.46 1.90
CA LEU A 568 -11.95 13.30 1.52
C LEU A 568 -12.80 14.45 2.09
N GLY A 569 -13.59 15.10 1.22
CA GLY A 569 -14.58 16.12 1.57
C GLY A 569 -16.01 15.59 1.49
N ASP A 570 -16.96 16.49 1.69
CA ASP A 570 -18.39 16.22 1.47
C ASP A 570 -18.80 16.66 0.06
N PRO A 571 -19.08 15.72 -0.88
CA PRO A 571 -19.44 16.07 -2.24
C PRO A 571 -20.75 16.86 -2.36
N ALA A 572 -21.60 16.84 -1.32
CA ALA A 572 -22.84 17.62 -1.29
C ALA A 572 -22.60 19.10 -0.90
N ARG A 573 -21.49 19.40 -0.23
CA ARG A 573 -21.13 20.76 0.23
C ARG A 573 -20.34 21.52 -0.84
N ASP A 574 -19.59 20.80 -1.67
CA ASP A 574 -18.70 21.37 -2.69
C ASP A 574 -19.37 21.53 -4.07
N GLY A 575 -20.63 21.08 -4.23
CA GLY A 575 -21.38 21.13 -5.50
C GLY A 575 -22.00 22.49 -5.85
N GLU A 576 -22.11 23.42 -4.89
CA GLU A 576 -22.59 24.78 -5.09
C GLU A 576 -21.43 25.74 -4.79
N GLY A 577 -20.56 26.01 -5.76
CA GLY A 577 -19.66 27.17 -5.85
C GLY A 577 -19.11 27.75 -4.55
N GLY A 578 -18.94 26.96 -3.50
CA GLY A 578 -18.35 27.41 -2.25
C GLY A 578 -16.88 27.70 -2.47
N SER A 579 -16.49 28.98 -2.37
CA SER A 579 -15.10 29.41 -2.21
C SER A 579 -14.56 28.71 -0.95
N GLY A 580 -14.07 27.49 -1.17
CA GLY A 580 -13.54 26.62 -0.14
C GLY A 580 -12.44 27.30 0.63
N GLY A 581 -12.29 26.89 1.87
CA GLY A 581 -11.20 27.26 2.73
C GLY A 581 -9.85 27.27 2.02
N VAL A 582 -9.09 28.29 2.32
CA VAL A 582 -7.84 28.70 1.68
C VAL A 582 -6.81 27.58 1.73
N TYR A 583 -6.76 26.73 0.70
CA TYR A 583 -5.47 26.20 0.26
C TYR A 583 -4.73 27.39 -0.34
N ARG A 584 -3.73 27.94 0.34
CA ARG A 584 -2.85 28.93 -0.25
C ARG A 584 -2.20 28.32 -1.47
N ARG A 585 -2.58 28.81 -2.61
CA ARG A 585 -2.05 28.54 -3.93
C ARG A 585 -0.69 29.23 -4.03
N ASP A 586 0.34 28.61 -3.48
CA ASP A 586 1.73 29.06 -3.66
C ASP A 586 2.52 28.11 -4.57
N GLU A 587 1.84 27.17 -5.28
CA GLU A 587 2.47 26.34 -6.31
C GLU A 587 1.72 26.45 -7.64
N PRO A 588 2.44 26.52 -8.78
CA PRO A 588 1.84 26.65 -10.08
C PRO A 588 0.96 25.44 -10.42
N PRO A 589 -0.12 25.62 -11.21
CA PRO A 589 -1.00 24.52 -11.56
C PRO A 589 -0.25 23.49 -12.40
N PHE A 590 -0.14 22.26 -11.88
CA PHE A 590 0.28 21.12 -12.67
C PHE A 590 -0.79 20.80 -13.70
N GLU A 591 -0.44 20.84 -14.97
CA GLU A 591 -1.30 20.30 -16.04
C GLU A 591 -1.39 18.78 -15.87
N PRO A 592 -2.61 18.20 -15.88
CA PRO A 592 -2.75 16.75 -15.85
C PRO A 592 -2.16 16.17 -17.12
N LEU A 593 -1.26 15.20 -16.98
CA LEU A 593 -0.81 14.35 -18.07
C LEU A 593 -2.04 13.71 -18.72
N LYS A 594 -2.40 14.19 -19.90
CA LYS A 594 -3.40 13.54 -20.75
C LYS A 594 -2.85 12.17 -21.14
N SER A 595 -3.30 11.12 -20.45
CA SER A 595 -3.06 9.76 -20.91
C SER A 595 -3.78 9.59 -22.25
N LYS A 596 -3.02 9.52 -23.32
CA LYS A 596 -3.51 8.98 -24.59
C LYS A 596 -3.58 7.47 -24.41
N LEU A 597 -4.76 6.94 -24.14
CA LEU A 597 -5.11 5.55 -24.37
C LEU A 597 -5.34 5.29 -25.85
#